data_57cafa9e5d10011d0e346328b95f7f4c
#
_entry.id   57cafa9e5d10011d0e346328b95f7f4c
#
_cell.length_a   1.000
_cell.length_b   1.000
_cell.length_c   1.000
_cell.angle_alpha   90.00
_cell.angle_beta   90.00
_cell.angle_gamma   90.00
#
_symmetry.space_group_name_H-M   'P 1'
#
loop_
_entity.id
_entity.type
_entity.pdbx_description
1 polymer ?
#
loop_
_entity_poly.entity_id
_entity_poly.type
_entity_poly.pdbx_seq_one_letter_code
_entity_poly.pdbx_strand_id
1 'polypeptide(L)'
;MLPEPVPVVAAGWCGRLRRQQLVAVLMLPLASLAHAAFPDFSQVRAAHRPSEAVWLDRHGQPLQVSRIDRSVRRLAWVPLRQIAPVLQGAVIASEDQRFAEHSGVDWQAAAGALVERLQGSPRGASTLSMQLAGLLDADLKPGSDGRSVLQKLAQVSAARGLEQRWSKAQILEAYLNLAPFRGELQGIGAAAAGLFGKQPHGLNQGEAILLAALLRGPNAAADVVARRSCELAAQLKARVGCAYLQGLGAQALAARSNLADIVLAPELPALLPL
;
A
#
# COMPACT_ATOMS: atom_id res chain seq x y z
N MET A 1 -65.31 0.88 64.61
CA MET A 1 -64.76 1.86 63.64
C MET A 1 -63.48 1.26 63.08
N LEU A 2 -63.57 0.58 61.97
CA LEU A 2 -62.45 0.00 61.29
C LEU A 2 -62.11 0.90 60.08
N PRO A 3 -60.84 1.23 59.75
CA PRO A 3 -60.52 2.05 58.63
C PRO A 3 -60.52 1.19 57.32
N GLU A 4 -61.01 1.83 56.28
CA GLU A 4 -61.09 1.24 54.93
C GLU A 4 -59.74 0.97 54.31
N PRO A 5 -59.64 -0.04 53.40
CA PRO A 5 -58.41 -0.34 52.72
C PRO A 5 -58.14 0.60 51.52
N VAL A 6 -56.91 1.09 51.44
CA VAL A 6 -56.39 1.91 50.33
C VAL A 6 -56.19 1.03 49.07
N PRO A 7 -56.60 1.47 47.87
CA PRO A 7 -56.37 0.68 46.67
C PRO A 7 -54.91 0.70 46.21
N VAL A 8 -54.35 -0.50 46.01
CA VAL A 8 -53.03 -0.70 45.39
C VAL A 8 -53.15 -0.43 43.89
N VAL A 9 -52.55 0.66 43.44
CA VAL A 9 -52.42 0.93 42.01
C VAL A 9 -51.28 0.05 41.44
N ALA A 10 -51.64 -0.93 40.63
CA ALA A 10 -50.69 -1.75 39.90
C ALA A 10 -50.02 -0.92 38.80
N ALA A 11 -48.76 -0.57 39.04
CA ALA A 11 -47.89 0.03 38.02
C ALA A 11 -47.35 -1.07 37.09
N GLY A 12 -48.11 -1.42 36.10
CA GLY A 12 -47.67 -2.29 34.97
C GLY A 12 -47.36 -1.46 33.74
N TRP A 13 -46.17 -0.90 33.69
CA TRP A 13 -45.62 -0.39 32.44
C TRP A 13 -44.14 -0.75 32.35
N CYS A 14 -43.87 -2.03 32.05
CA CYS A 14 -42.60 -2.46 31.56
C CYS A 14 -42.60 -2.17 30.05
N GLY A 15 -42.18 -0.97 29.69
CA GLY A 15 -42.05 -0.52 28.33
C GLY A 15 -41.04 -1.36 27.61
N ARG A 16 -41.46 -2.11 26.61
CA ARG A 16 -40.63 -2.67 25.54
C ARG A 16 -39.99 -1.51 24.79
N LEU A 17 -38.87 -1.01 25.28
CA LEU A 17 -38.00 -0.12 24.52
C LEU A 17 -37.49 -0.87 23.31
N ARG A 18 -37.98 -0.41 22.17
CA ARG A 18 -37.78 -0.95 20.84
C ARG A 18 -36.27 -1.08 20.56
N ARG A 19 -35.79 -2.31 20.34
CA ARG A 19 -34.49 -2.63 19.72
C ARG A 19 -34.29 -2.01 18.33
N GLN A 20 -35.29 -1.33 17.78
CA GLN A 20 -35.26 -0.68 16.47
C GLN A 20 -34.64 0.73 16.47
N GLN A 21 -34.45 1.38 17.63
CA GLN A 21 -33.86 2.73 17.67
C GLN A 21 -32.34 2.75 17.82
N LEU A 22 -31.71 1.64 18.20
CA LEU A 22 -30.24 1.54 18.29
C LEU A 22 -29.53 1.28 16.95
N VAL A 23 -30.29 0.86 15.92
CA VAL A 23 -29.71 0.65 14.56
C VAL A 23 -29.76 1.93 13.72
N ALA A 24 -30.64 2.88 14.05
CA ALA A 24 -30.81 4.11 13.27
C ALA A 24 -29.73 5.19 13.54
N VAL A 25 -28.98 5.09 14.64
CA VAL A 25 -27.91 6.08 14.97
C VAL A 25 -26.58 5.76 14.27
N LEU A 26 -26.40 4.56 13.72
CA LEU A 26 -25.17 4.18 13.00
C LEU A 26 -25.23 4.47 11.48
N MET A 27 -26.36 4.97 10.99
CA MET A 27 -26.54 5.43 9.61
C MET A 27 -26.57 6.96 9.54
N LEU A 28 -25.68 7.64 10.30
CA LEU A 28 -25.36 9.00 9.95
C LEU A 28 -24.80 8.98 8.53
N PRO A 29 -25.34 9.81 7.62
CA PRO A 29 -24.80 9.87 6.27
C PRO A 29 -23.34 10.26 6.39
N LEU A 30 -22.44 9.40 5.94
CA LEU A 30 -21.06 9.71 5.56
C LEU A 30 -21.08 10.65 4.34
N ALA A 31 -22.07 11.55 4.31
CA ALA A 31 -22.24 12.57 3.32
C ALA A 31 -21.27 13.70 3.65
N SER A 32 -20.28 13.84 2.81
CA SER A 32 -19.54 15.08 2.58
C SER A 32 -18.55 15.50 3.65
N LEU A 33 -17.58 14.63 3.99
CA LEU A 33 -16.22 15.15 4.00
C LEU A 33 -15.86 15.32 2.53
N ALA A 34 -16.00 16.53 2.00
CA ALA A 34 -15.52 16.88 0.67
C ALA A 34 -13.99 16.78 0.69
N HIS A 35 -13.47 15.55 0.54
CA HIS A 35 -12.08 15.37 0.21
C HIS A 35 -11.92 16.00 -1.18
N ALA A 36 -10.93 16.87 -1.33
CA ALA A 36 -10.52 17.35 -2.64
C ALA A 36 -10.43 16.09 -3.54
N ALA A 37 -11.16 16.11 -4.65
CA ALA A 37 -11.21 14.95 -5.53
C ALA A 37 -9.79 14.59 -5.92
N PHE A 38 -9.38 13.34 -5.74
CA PHE A 38 -8.06 12.90 -6.19
C PHE A 38 -7.83 13.28 -7.65
N PRO A 39 -6.61 13.65 -8.03
CA PRO A 39 -6.27 13.91 -9.41
C PRO A 39 -6.56 12.66 -10.26
N ASP A 40 -6.79 12.85 -11.55
CA ASP A 40 -6.96 11.74 -12.47
C ASP A 40 -5.67 10.92 -12.59
N PHE A 41 -5.80 9.63 -12.90
CA PHE A 41 -4.65 8.75 -13.07
C PHE A 41 -3.59 9.32 -14.02
N SER A 42 -4.02 9.92 -15.13
CA SER A 42 -3.13 10.56 -16.09
C SER A 42 -2.35 11.74 -15.49
N GLN A 43 -2.98 12.51 -14.60
CA GLN A 43 -2.34 13.62 -13.91
C GLN A 43 -1.30 13.12 -12.89
N VAL A 44 -1.64 12.09 -12.10
CA VAL A 44 -0.69 11.47 -11.17
C VAL A 44 0.52 10.92 -11.90
N ARG A 45 0.29 10.21 -13.00
CA ARG A 45 1.36 9.68 -13.84
C ARG A 45 2.21 10.78 -14.46
N ALA A 46 1.60 11.84 -14.98
CA ALA A 46 2.30 12.97 -15.57
C ALA A 46 3.08 13.81 -14.54
N ALA A 47 2.61 13.83 -13.28
CA ALA A 47 3.29 14.51 -12.18
C ALA A 47 4.46 13.71 -11.60
N HIS A 48 4.55 12.41 -11.91
CA HIS A 48 5.65 11.58 -11.43
C HIS A 48 6.99 12.06 -11.99
N ARG A 49 7.96 12.29 -11.11
CA ARG A 49 9.31 12.71 -11.47
C ARG A 49 10.32 11.72 -10.93
N PRO A 50 11.24 11.19 -11.78
CA PRO A 50 12.39 10.45 -11.30
C PRO A 50 13.22 11.30 -10.34
N SER A 51 13.88 10.66 -9.38
CA SER A 51 14.83 11.31 -8.48
C SER A 51 16.23 11.48 -9.09
N GLU A 52 16.38 11.04 -10.33
CA GLU A 52 17.64 11.02 -11.06
C GLU A 52 17.46 11.73 -12.40
N ALA A 53 18.46 12.51 -12.81
CA ALA A 53 18.62 13.06 -14.14
C ALA A 53 19.66 12.26 -14.90
N VAL A 54 19.36 11.88 -16.12
CA VAL A 54 20.29 11.23 -17.03
C VAL A 54 20.71 12.24 -18.08
N TRP A 55 22.01 12.50 -18.14
CA TRP A 55 22.63 13.33 -19.16
C TRP A 55 22.96 12.44 -20.35
N LEU A 56 22.51 12.82 -21.53
CA LEU A 56 22.71 12.07 -22.75
C LEU A 56 23.66 12.82 -23.70
N ASP A 57 24.44 12.07 -24.47
CA ASP A 57 25.17 12.62 -25.60
C ASP A 57 24.25 12.96 -26.79
N ARG A 58 24.79 13.51 -27.85
CA ARG A 58 24.07 13.82 -29.09
C ARG A 58 23.48 12.57 -29.81
N HIS A 59 23.92 11.38 -29.44
CA HIS A 59 23.42 10.11 -29.95
C HIS A 59 22.43 9.42 -29.05
N GLY A 60 22.05 10.08 -27.91
CA GLY A 60 21.14 9.52 -26.90
C GLY A 60 21.78 8.51 -25.96
N GLN A 61 23.12 8.42 -25.93
CA GLN A 61 23.83 7.54 -25.00
C GLN A 61 24.00 8.22 -23.64
N PRO A 62 23.81 7.50 -22.53
CA PRO A 62 23.97 8.08 -21.20
C PRO A 62 25.44 8.43 -20.92
N LEU A 63 25.68 9.70 -20.62
CA LEU A 63 26.98 10.22 -20.19
C LEU A 63 27.11 10.19 -18.65
N GLN A 64 26.04 10.56 -17.96
CA GLN A 64 26.04 10.69 -16.51
C GLN A 64 24.64 10.49 -15.96
N VAL A 65 24.55 9.92 -14.75
CA VAL A 65 23.36 9.90 -13.93
C VAL A 65 23.63 10.73 -12.68
N SER A 66 22.82 11.75 -12.44
CA SER A 66 22.92 12.62 -11.27
C SER A 66 21.68 12.51 -10.41
N ARG A 67 21.84 12.41 -9.09
CA ARG A 67 20.70 12.42 -8.15
C ARG A 67 20.22 13.85 -7.92
N ILE A 68 18.97 14.12 -8.31
CA ILE A 68 18.28 15.39 -8.07
C ILE A 68 17.68 15.40 -6.65
N ASP A 69 17.02 14.31 -6.26
CA ASP A 69 16.46 14.12 -4.92
C ASP A 69 17.23 13.02 -4.19
N ARG A 70 17.93 13.40 -3.11
CA ARG A 70 18.74 12.46 -2.32
C ARG A 70 17.94 11.76 -1.21
N SER A 71 16.72 12.19 -0.95
CA SER A 71 15.86 11.60 0.07
C SER A 71 15.18 10.30 -0.38
N VAL A 72 15.07 10.11 -1.70
CA VAL A 72 14.36 9.00 -2.32
C VAL A 72 15.09 8.53 -3.58
N ARG A 73 15.01 7.25 -3.88
CA ARG A 73 15.35 6.68 -5.19
C ARG A 73 14.09 6.23 -5.92
N ARG A 74 13.72 7.02 -6.91
CA ARG A 74 12.54 6.82 -7.73
C ARG A 74 12.93 6.94 -9.20
N LEU A 75 12.72 5.85 -9.94
CA LEU A 75 12.97 5.81 -11.37
C LEU A 75 11.73 6.23 -12.17
N ALA A 76 11.84 6.19 -13.50
CA ALA A 76 10.72 6.50 -14.39
C ALA A 76 9.50 5.61 -14.10
N TRP A 77 8.31 6.15 -14.38
CA TRP A 77 7.05 5.42 -14.24
C TRP A 77 7.03 4.17 -15.11
N VAL A 78 6.67 3.03 -14.52
CA VAL A 78 6.58 1.73 -15.19
C VAL A 78 5.12 1.39 -15.45
N PRO A 79 4.66 1.32 -16.72
CA PRO A 79 3.31 0.88 -17.03
C PRO A 79 3.05 -0.56 -16.55
N LEU A 80 1.81 -0.87 -16.13
CA LEU A 80 1.46 -2.18 -15.56
C LEU A 80 1.83 -3.35 -16.50
N ARG A 81 1.68 -3.18 -17.80
CA ARG A 81 2.08 -4.20 -18.82
C ARG A 81 3.58 -4.51 -18.85
N GLN A 82 4.41 -3.62 -18.29
CA GLN A 82 5.85 -3.80 -18.17
C GLN A 82 6.28 -4.32 -16.80
N ILE A 83 5.33 -4.68 -15.95
CA ILE A 83 5.58 -5.30 -14.65
C ILE A 83 5.23 -6.79 -14.75
N ALA A 84 6.13 -7.65 -14.31
CA ALA A 84 5.94 -9.10 -14.37
C ALA A 84 4.58 -9.51 -13.75
N PRO A 85 3.74 -10.30 -14.47
CA PRO A 85 2.44 -10.73 -13.96
C PRO A 85 2.54 -11.49 -12.63
N VAL A 86 3.64 -12.22 -12.42
CA VAL A 86 3.89 -12.95 -11.17
C VAL A 86 4.03 -12.01 -9.98
N LEU A 87 4.58 -10.80 -10.16
CA LEU A 87 4.64 -9.78 -9.11
C LEU A 87 3.26 -9.18 -8.85
N GLN A 88 2.50 -8.86 -9.89
CA GLN A 88 1.14 -8.34 -9.75
C GLN A 88 0.28 -9.29 -8.91
N GLY A 89 0.32 -10.59 -9.22
CA GLY A 89 -0.38 -11.63 -8.46
C GLY A 89 0.13 -11.78 -7.02
N ALA A 90 1.44 -11.72 -6.80
CA ALA A 90 2.04 -11.80 -5.47
C ALA A 90 1.63 -10.61 -4.57
N VAL A 91 1.60 -9.41 -5.13
CA VAL A 91 1.18 -8.20 -4.40
C VAL A 91 -0.31 -8.26 -4.04
N ILE A 92 -1.17 -8.65 -4.99
CA ILE A 92 -2.60 -8.83 -4.72
C ILE A 92 -2.81 -9.89 -3.62
N ALA A 93 -2.14 -11.02 -3.71
CA ALA A 93 -2.26 -12.09 -2.71
C ALA A 93 -1.74 -11.68 -1.32
N SER A 94 -0.70 -10.85 -1.25
CA SER A 94 -0.11 -10.36 0.00
C SER A 94 -0.94 -9.26 0.65
N GLU A 95 -1.40 -8.28 -0.14
CA GLU A 95 -1.96 -7.03 0.37
C GLU A 95 -3.49 -6.99 0.32
N ASP A 96 -4.11 -7.66 -0.68
CA ASP A 96 -5.54 -7.48 -0.94
C ASP A 96 -6.09 -8.63 -1.80
N GLN A 97 -6.28 -9.81 -1.20
CA GLN A 97 -6.65 -11.04 -1.92
C GLN A 97 -7.91 -10.93 -2.77
N ARG A 98 -8.84 -10.08 -2.35
CA ARG A 98 -10.11 -9.84 -3.04
C ARG A 98 -10.14 -8.50 -3.76
N PHE A 99 -8.99 -8.01 -4.18
CA PHE A 99 -8.84 -6.72 -4.84
C PHE A 99 -9.82 -6.50 -6.00
N ALA A 100 -10.11 -7.54 -6.78
CA ALA A 100 -11.04 -7.47 -7.91
C ALA A 100 -12.53 -7.44 -7.50
N GLU A 101 -12.85 -7.80 -6.25
CA GLU A 101 -14.24 -8.07 -5.82
C GLU A 101 -14.90 -6.92 -5.06
N HIS A 102 -14.10 -5.99 -4.53
CA HIS A 102 -14.61 -4.87 -3.73
C HIS A 102 -14.40 -3.51 -4.42
N SER A 103 -15.13 -2.50 -3.96
CA SER A 103 -15.04 -1.10 -4.44
C SER A 103 -14.34 -0.21 -3.41
N GLY A 104 -13.05 -0.40 -3.23
CA GLY A 104 -12.16 0.40 -2.36
C GLY A 104 -12.00 -0.16 -0.94
N VAL A 105 -12.98 -0.86 -0.41
CA VAL A 105 -12.95 -1.44 0.94
C VAL A 105 -13.44 -2.88 0.92
N ASP A 106 -12.64 -3.77 1.47
CA ASP A 106 -13.02 -5.16 1.69
C ASP A 106 -13.72 -5.30 3.06
N TRP A 107 -15.05 -5.20 3.06
CA TRP A 107 -15.85 -5.29 4.28
C TRP A 107 -15.81 -6.67 4.95
N GLN A 108 -15.62 -7.74 4.18
CA GLN A 108 -15.51 -9.10 4.73
C GLN A 108 -14.15 -9.27 5.42
N ALA A 109 -13.06 -8.80 4.78
CA ALA A 109 -11.75 -8.80 5.42
C ALA A 109 -11.73 -7.89 6.67
N ALA A 110 -12.42 -6.75 6.63
CA ALA A 110 -12.53 -5.85 7.78
C ALA A 110 -13.27 -6.50 8.96
N ALA A 111 -14.38 -7.20 8.69
CA ALA A 111 -15.11 -7.96 9.70
C ALA A 111 -14.28 -9.11 10.28
N GLY A 112 -13.58 -9.88 9.42
CA GLY A 112 -12.67 -10.95 9.86
C GLY A 112 -11.52 -10.42 10.73
N ALA A 113 -10.88 -9.33 10.32
CA ALA A 113 -9.80 -8.70 11.07
C ALA A 113 -10.24 -8.18 12.45
N LEU A 114 -11.49 -7.73 12.59
CA LEU A 114 -12.06 -7.33 13.87
C LEU A 114 -12.19 -8.53 14.82
N VAL A 115 -12.69 -9.67 14.32
CA VAL A 115 -12.80 -10.90 15.10
C VAL A 115 -11.41 -11.40 15.52
N GLU A 116 -10.45 -11.45 14.58
CA GLU A 116 -9.09 -11.90 14.85
C GLU A 116 -8.36 -10.97 15.84
N ARG A 117 -8.63 -9.67 15.80
CA ARG A 117 -8.10 -8.72 16.79
C ARG A 117 -8.59 -8.99 18.20
N LEU A 118 -9.84 -9.39 18.34
CA LEU A 118 -10.40 -9.81 19.63
C LEU A 118 -9.78 -11.13 20.13
N GLN A 119 -9.26 -11.94 19.22
CA GLN A 119 -8.55 -13.21 19.50
C GLN A 119 -7.03 -13.04 19.64
N GLY A 120 -6.51 -11.80 19.59
CA GLY A 120 -5.08 -11.52 19.80
C GLY A 120 -4.17 -11.68 18.57
N SER A 121 -4.72 -11.91 17.37
CA SER A 121 -3.97 -12.07 16.12
C SER A 121 -4.39 -11.03 15.07
N PRO A 122 -3.94 -9.77 15.16
CA PRO A 122 -4.41 -8.74 14.26
C PRO A 122 -3.90 -8.94 12.82
N ARG A 123 -4.80 -9.21 11.88
CA ARG A 123 -4.54 -9.08 10.44
C ARG A 123 -4.82 -7.65 9.94
N GLY A 124 -4.09 -7.26 8.90
CA GLY A 124 -4.35 -5.99 8.21
C GLY A 124 -5.62 -6.08 7.36
N ALA A 125 -6.56 -5.13 7.55
CA ALA A 125 -7.77 -5.01 6.75
C ALA A 125 -7.70 -3.84 5.76
N SER A 126 -6.49 -3.36 5.43
CA SER A 126 -6.31 -2.25 4.49
C SER A 126 -6.16 -2.76 3.07
N THR A 127 -6.99 -2.28 2.17
CA THR A 127 -6.95 -2.61 0.75
C THR A 127 -5.83 -1.85 0.02
N LEU A 128 -5.48 -2.29 -1.20
CA LEU A 128 -4.56 -1.56 -2.08
C LEU A 128 -5.04 -0.14 -2.37
N SER A 129 -6.36 0.04 -2.56
CA SER A 129 -6.97 1.36 -2.80
C SER A 129 -6.84 2.28 -1.58
N MET A 130 -6.99 1.75 -0.37
CA MET A 130 -6.77 2.51 0.87
C MET A 130 -5.30 2.90 1.06
N GLN A 131 -4.38 1.98 0.75
CA GLN A 131 -2.95 2.26 0.82
C GLN A 131 -2.55 3.31 -0.21
N LEU A 132 -3.04 3.19 -1.47
CA LEU A 132 -2.80 4.18 -2.52
C LEU A 132 -3.35 5.55 -2.15
N ALA A 133 -4.55 5.63 -1.59
CA ALA A 133 -5.11 6.90 -1.10
C ALA A 133 -4.16 7.58 -0.10
N GLY A 134 -3.56 6.81 0.83
CA GLY A 134 -2.57 7.32 1.77
C GLY A 134 -1.22 7.70 1.13
N LEU A 135 -0.89 7.19 -0.07
CA LEU A 135 0.31 7.62 -0.81
C LEU A 135 0.06 8.91 -1.59
N LEU A 136 -1.17 9.12 -2.05
CA LEU A 136 -1.56 10.29 -2.83
C LEU A 136 -1.88 11.52 -1.98
N ASP A 137 -2.31 11.31 -0.73
CA ASP A 137 -2.70 12.37 0.20
C ASP A 137 -1.87 12.28 1.49
N ALA A 138 -1.12 13.35 1.78
CA ALA A 138 -0.25 13.41 2.96
C ALA A 138 -1.04 13.37 4.28
N ASP A 139 -2.26 13.92 4.31
CA ASP A 139 -3.11 13.97 5.50
C ASP A 139 -3.64 12.58 5.88
N LEU A 140 -3.64 11.63 4.93
CA LEU A 140 -4.04 10.24 5.13
C LEU A 140 -2.87 9.32 5.53
N LYS A 141 -1.63 9.84 5.57
CA LYS A 141 -0.47 9.06 6.03
C LYS A 141 -0.56 8.81 7.54
N PRO A 142 -0.07 7.66 8.03
CA PRO A 142 0.03 7.43 9.46
C PRO A 142 1.00 8.43 10.09
N GLY A 143 0.60 9.04 11.22
CA GLY A 143 1.50 9.80 12.06
C GLY A 143 2.46 8.89 12.85
N SER A 144 3.32 9.48 13.69
CA SER A 144 4.25 8.75 14.59
C SER A 144 3.51 7.76 15.50
N ASP A 145 2.32 8.11 15.94
CA ASP A 145 1.50 7.35 16.88
C ASP A 145 0.50 6.39 16.20
N GLY A 146 0.69 6.19 14.89
CA GLY A 146 -0.22 5.40 14.06
C GLY A 146 -1.37 6.23 13.48
N ARG A 147 -2.41 5.54 12.99
CA ARG A 147 -3.61 6.20 12.43
C ARG A 147 -4.70 6.36 13.47
N SER A 148 -5.26 7.56 13.59
CA SER A 148 -6.50 7.77 14.33
C SER A 148 -7.69 7.10 13.64
N VAL A 149 -8.78 6.86 14.40
CA VAL A 149 -10.02 6.31 13.83
C VAL A 149 -10.58 7.22 12.74
N LEU A 150 -10.51 8.54 12.93
CA LEU A 150 -10.96 9.51 11.94
C LEU A 150 -10.14 9.46 10.64
N GLN A 151 -8.81 9.36 10.74
CA GLN A 151 -7.95 9.16 9.57
C GLN A 151 -8.27 7.86 8.84
N LYS A 152 -8.62 6.79 9.58
CA LYS A 152 -9.00 5.52 8.97
C LYS A 152 -10.33 5.63 8.22
N LEU A 153 -11.32 6.34 8.77
CA LEU A 153 -12.59 6.61 8.10
C LEU A 153 -12.41 7.50 6.86
N ALA A 154 -11.56 8.53 6.97
CA ALA A 154 -11.20 9.38 5.84
C ALA A 154 -10.53 8.57 4.73
N GLN A 155 -9.62 7.66 5.07
CA GLN A 155 -8.97 6.75 4.12
C GLN A 155 -9.96 5.80 3.43
N VAL A 156 -10.97 5.29 4.15
CA VAL A 156 -12.07 4.49 3.60
C VAL A 156 -12.86 5.30 2.56
N SER A 157 -13.25 6.52 2.90
CA SER A 157 -13.97 7.41 1.98
C SER A 157 -13.14 7.72 0.73
N ALA A 158 -11.86 8.06 0.93
CA ALA A 158 -10.90 8.34 -0.12
C ALA A 158 -10.70 7.14 -1.07
N ALA A 159 -10.56 5.92 -0.55
CA ALA A 159 -10.41 4.71 -1.34
C ALA A 159 -11.65 4.43 -2.21
N ARG A 160 -12.85 4.66 -1.68
CA ARG A 160 -14.09 4.51 -2.46
C ARG A 160 -14.19 5.55 -3.58
N GLY A 161 -13.86 6.81 -3.28
CA GLY A 161 -13.81 7.88 -4.29
C GLY A 161 -12.78 7.61 -5.38
N LEU A 162 -11.63 7.02 -5.03
CA LEU A 162 -10.60 6.63 -5.98
C LEU A 162 -11.12 5.56 -6.95
N GLU A 163 -11.77 4.50 -6.44
CA GLU A 163 -12.32 3.41 -7.27
C GLU A 163 -13.53 3.80 -8.13
N GLN A 164 -14.18 4.90 -7.83
CA GLN A 164 -15.21 5.45 -8.73
C GLN A 164 -14.62 6.09 -10.00
N ARG A 165 -13.34 6.46 -9.96
CA ARG A 165 -12.67 7.21 -11.03
C ARG A 165 -11.59 6.40 -11.74
N TRP A 166 -10.94 5.49 -11.04
CA TRP A 166 -9.80 4.71 -11.54
C TRP A 166 -10.16 3.23 -11.63
N SER A 167 -9.71 2.58 -12.69
CA SER A 167 -9.82 1.14 -12.83
C SER A 167 -8.85 0.42 -11.86
N LYS A 168 -9.13 -0.84 -11.56
CA LYS A 168 -8.25 -1.72 -10.77
C LYS A 168 -6.82 -1.76 -11.31
N ALA A 169 -6.68 -1.82 -12.63
CA ALA A 169 -5.38 -1.79 -13.29
C ALA A 169 -4.62 -0.48 -13.03
N GLN A 170 -5.30 0.67 -13.09
CA GLN A 170 -4.71 1.97 -12.79
C GLN A 170 -4.30 2.09 -11.32
N ILE A 171 -5.12 1.59 -10.41
CA ILE A 171 -4.83 1.56 -8.97
C ILE A 171 -3.59 0.72 -8.69
N LEU A 172 -3.52 -0.49 -9.23
CA LEU A 172 -2.36 -1.37 -9.06
C LEU A 172 -1.09 -0.78 -9.69
N GLU A 173 -1.19 -0.20 -10.88
CA GLU A 173 -0.08 0.48 -11.56
C GLU A 173 0.46 1.62 -10.70
N ALA A 174 -0.41 2.51 -10.23
CA ALA A 174 -0.02 3.64 -9.40
C ALA A 174 0.57 3.18 -8.07
N TYR A 175 -0.05 2.21 -7.40
CA TYR A 175 0.45 1.66 -6.17
C TYR A 175 1.88 1.13 -6.31
N LEU A 176 2.15 0.31 -7.33
CA LEU A 176 3.47 -0.26 -7.59
C LEU A 176 4.54 0.80 -7.93
N ASN A 177 4.13 1.93 -8.51
CA ASN A 177 5.06 3.03 -8.82
C ASN A 177 5.30 3.99 -7.65
N LEU A 178 4.38 4.07 -6.68
CA LEU A 178 4.45 5.04 -5.58
C LEU A 178 4.82 4.43 -4.24
N ALA A 179 4.62 3.11 -4.06
CA ALA A 179 4.88 2.44 -2.80
C ALA A 179 6.38 2.44 -2.44
N PRO A 180 6.73 2.64 -1.15
CA PRO A 180 8.09 2.42 -0.66
C PRO A 180 8.38 0.91 -0.57
N PHE A 181 9.60 0.49 -0.95
CA PHE A 181 10.02 -0.91 -0.88
C PHE A 181 11.12 -1.18 0.15
N ARG A 182 12.20 -0.41 0.14
CA ARG A 182 13.31 -0.58 1.10
C ARG A 182 14.14 0.68 1.17
N GLY A 183 14.41 1.19 2.39
CA GLY A 183 15.23 2.40 2.56
C GLY A 183 14.69 3.55 1.71
N GLU A 184 15.53 4.03 0.80
CA GLU A 184 15.19 5.10 -0.13
C GLU A 184 14.44 4.63 -1.40
N LEU A 185 14.33 3.30 -1.65
CA LEU A 185 13.73 2.76 -2.87
C LEU A 185 12.22 2.97 -2.89
N GLN A 186 11.75 3.80 -3.81
CA GLN A 186 10.34 4.06 -4.06
C GLN A 186 9.96 3.64 -5.48
N GLY A 187 8.89 2.86 -5.57
CA GLY A 187 8.37 2.32 -6.83
C GLY A 187 9.10 1.08 -7.31
N ILE A 188 8.39 0.30 -8.10
CA ILE A 188 8.85 -1.02 -8.58
C ILE A 188 10.09 -0.93 -9.48
N GLY A 189 10.23 0.17 -10.25
CA GLY A 189 11.42 0.39 -11.08
C GLY A 189 12.68 0.44 -10.23
N ALA A 190 12.68 1.27 -9.18
CA ALA A 190 13.80 1.40 -8.25
C ALA A 190 14.04 0.13 -7.43
N ALA A 191 12.96 -0.53 -6.98
CA ALA A 191 13.06 -1.75 -6.19
C ALA A 191 13.67 -2.92 -7.00
N ALA A 192 13.20 -3.14 -8.24
CA ALA A 192 13.72 -4.20 -9.10
C ALA A 192 15.19 -3.95 -9.48
N ALA A 193 15.52 -2.73 -9.86
CA ALA A 193 16.89 -2.37 -10.21
C ALA A 193 17.81 -2.38 -8.98
N GLY A 194 17.39 -1.79 -7.87
CA GLY A 194 18.21 -1.65 -6.67
C GLY A 194 18.47 -2.95 -5.93
N LEU A 195 17.48 -3.84 -5.85
CA LEU A 195 17.61 -5.10 -5.10
C LEU A 195 18.12 -6.25 -5.97
N PHE A 196 17.78 -6.27 -7.26
CA PHE A 196 18.05 -7.41 -8.14
C PHE A 196 18.83 -7.05 -9.40
N GLY A 197 19.10 -5.76 -9.68
CA GLY A 197 19.75 -5.33 -10.91
C GLY A 197 18.91 -5.63 -12.18
N LYS A 198 17.56 -5.68 -12.04
CA LYS A 198 16.65 -6.11 -13.11
C LYS A 198 15.61 -5.04 -13.46
N GLN A 199 15.08 -5.16 -14.66
CA GLN A 199 13.86 -4.45 -15.03
C GLN A 199 12.62 -5.16 -14.43
N PRO A 200 11.51 -4.43 -14.13
CA PRO A 200 10.33 -5.00 -13.50
C PRO A 200 9.67 -6.16 -14.23
N HIS A 201 9.78 -6.21 -15.56
CA HIS A 201 9.26 -7.32 -16.38
C HIS A 201 10.08 -8.61 -16.27
N GLY A 202 11.36 -8.50 -15.88
CA GLY A 202 12.30 -9.62 -15.75
C GLY A 202 12.33 -10.26 -14.36
N LEU A 203 11.46 -9.87 -13.43
CA LEU A 203 11.38 -10.45 -12.10
C LEU A 203 10.85 -11.88 -12.15
N ASN A 204 11.55 -12.78 -11.46
CA ASN A 204 11.12 -14.17 -11.28
C ASN A 204 10.17 -14.32 -10.08
N GLN A 205 9.65 -15.54 -9.88
CA GLN A 205 8.68 -15.82 -8.82
C GLN A 205 9.22 -15.55 -7.40
N GLY A 206 10.48 -15.89 -7.10
CA GLY A 206 11.07 -15.66 -5.80
C GLY A 206 11.28 -14.17 -5.50
N GLU A 207 11.78 -13.42 -6.48
CA GLU A 207 11.97 -11.97 -6.41
C GLU A 207 10.63 -11.24 -6.23
N ALA A 208 9.60 -11.68 -6.98
CA ALA A 208 8.25 -11.14 -6.86
C ALA A 208 7.65 -11.36 -5.47
N ILE A 209 7.80 -12.55 -4.89
CA ILE A 209 7.35 -12.88 -3.55
C ILE A 209 8.10 -12.05 -2.49
N LEU A 210 9.41 -11.88 -2.65
CA LEU A 210 10.21 -11.06 -1.73
C LEU A 210 9.77 -9.60 -1.76
N LEU A 211 9.56 -9.02 -2.95
CA LEU A 211 9.07 -7.64 -3.11
C LEU A 211 7.67 -7.46 -2.52
N ALA A 212 6.76 -8.41 -2.73
CA ALA A 212 5.43 -8.36 -2.14
C ALA A 212 5.49 -8.44 -0.60
N ALA A 213 6.39 -9.26 -0.04
CA ALA A 213 6.60 -9.35 1.40
C ALA A 213 7.17 -8.06 2.01
N LEU A 214 7.99 -7.31 1.26
CA LEU A 214 8.55 -6.03 1.66
C LEU A 214 7.50 -4.92 1.79
N LEU A 215 6.45 -4.92 0.96
CA LEU A 215 5.39 -3.89 1.01
C LEU A 215 4.69 -3.85 2.36
N ARG A 216 4.59 -4.98 3.07
CA ARG A 216 4.02 -5.06 4.43
C ARG A 216 4.89 -4.42 5.52
N GLY A 217 6.08 -3.99 5.19
CA GLY A 217 7.02 -3.33 6.08
C GLY A 217 8.37 -3.16 5.39
N PRO A 218 8.56 -2.06 4.66
CA PRO A 218 9.73 -1.84 3.81
C PRO A 218 11.06 -1.99 4.52
N ASN A 219 11.13 -1.60 5.80
CA ASN A 219 12.35 -1.63 6.61
C ASN A 219 12.36 -2.76 7.64
N ALA A 220 11.52 -3.78 7.48
CA ALA A 220 11.53 -4.95 8.35
C ALA A 220 12.88 -5.68 8.29
N ALA A 221 13.25 -6.33 9.40
CA ALA A 221 14.45 -7.16 9.48
C ALA A 221 14.40 -8.33 8.47
N ALA A 222 15.55 -8.79 8.01
CA ALA A 222 15.65 -9.77 6.94
C ALA A 222 14.94 -11.09 7.28
N ASP A 223 15.01 -11.53 8.53
CA ASP A 223 14.33 -12.73 9.03
C ASP A 223 12.80 -12.60 8.98
N VAL A 224 12.26 -11.40 9.29
CA VAL A 224 10.83 -11.10 9.20
C VAL A 224 10.37 -11.14 7.74
N VAL A 225 11.15 -10.54 6.83
CA VAL A 225 10.84 -10.56 5.39
C VAL A 225 10.91 -11.99 4.86
N ALA A 226 11.93 -12.76 5.23
CA ALA A 226 12.10 -14.15 4.83
C ALA A 226 10.91 -15.00 5.28
N ARG A 227 10.48 -14.90 6.55
CA ARG A 227 9.30 -15.60 7.06
C ARG A 227 8.04 -15.26 6.26
N ARG A 228 7.76 -13.96 6.05
CA ARG A 228 6.60 -13.50 5.25
C ARG A 228 6.65 -14.00 3.81
N SER A 229 7.86 -14.06 3.23
CA SER A 229 8.06 -14.61 1.88
C SER A 229 7.73 -16.11 1.82
N CYS A 230 8.15 -16.88 2.83
CA CYS A 230 7.81 -18.31 2.93
C CYS A 230 6.30 -18.53 3.08
N GLU A 231 5.64 -17.73 3.93
CA GLU A 231 4.19 -17.77 4.13
C GLU A 231 3.44 -17.46 2.83
N LEU A 232 3.86 -16.41 2.13
CA LEU A 232 3.26 -16.03 0.84
C LEU A 232 3.50 -17.07 -0.24
N ALA A 233 4.70 -17.66 -0.30
CA ALA A 233 5.01 -18.75 -1.23
C ALA A 233 4.11 -19.97 -1.00
N ALA A 234 3.89 -20.35 0.25
CA ALA A 234 2.97 -21.43 0.60
C ALA A 234 1.53 -21.12 0.21
N GLN A 235 1.05 -19.90 0.49
CA GLN A 235 -0.28 -19.42 0.10
C GLN A 235 -0.49 -19.46 -1.42
N LEU A 236 0.51 -19.03 -2.20
CA LEU A 236 0.49 -19.02 -3.66
C LEU A 236 0.76 -20.40 -4.28
N LYS A 237 1.06 -21.43 -3.47
CA LYS A 237 1.55 -22.74 -3.94
C LYS A 237 2.70 -22.58 -4.93
N ALA A 238 3.62 -21.66 -4.62
CA ALA A 238 4.74 -21.31 -5.47
C ALA A 238 5.72 -22.49 -5.62
N ARG A 239 6.41 -22.54 -6.76
CA ARG A 239 7.42 -23.58 -7.03
C ARG A 239 8.79 -23.24 -6.43
N VAL A 240 8.89 -22.24 -5.59
CA VAL A 240 10.11 -21.80 -4.92
C VAL A 240 10.10 -22.23 -3.45
N GLY A 241 11.19 -22.85 -3.00
CA GLY A 241 11.33 -23.33 -1.63
C GLY A 241 11.68 -22.21 -0.67
N CYS A 242 11.34 -22.39 0.62
CA CYS A 242 11.61 -21.42 1.67
C CYS A 242 13.11 -21.16 1.85
N ALA A 243 13.97 -22.18 1.77
CA ALA A 243 15.43 -22.03 1.87
C ALA A 243 15.98 -21.09 0.79
N TYR A 244 15.48 -21.19 -0.46
CA TYR A 244 15.83 -20.27 -1.53
C TYR A 244 15.40 -18.83 -1.21
N LEU A 245 14.17 -18.63 -0.72
CA LEU A 245 13.66 -17.30 -0.38
C LEU A 245 14.44 -16.65 0.78
N GLN A 246 14.88 -17.45 1.76
CA GLN A 246 15.74 -16.98 2.85
C GLN A 246 17.10 -16.52 2.32
N GLY A 247 17.75 -17.31 1.46
CA GLY A 247 19.01 -16.95 0.85
C GLY A 247 18.89 -15.69 -0.05
N LEU A 248 17.86 -15.65 -0.88
CA LEU A 248 17.57 -14.50 -1.74
C LEU A 248 17.33 -13.21 -0.91
N GLY A 249 16.54 -13.32 0.16
CA GLY A 249 16.27 -12.21 1.07
C GLY A 249 17.54 -11.73 1.78
N ALA A 250 18.35 -12.66 2.31
CA ALA A 250 19.61 -12.32 2.94
C ALA A 250 20.54 -11.58 1.96
N GLN A 251 20.69 -12.04 0.73
CA GLN A 251 21.53 -11.43 -0.28
C GLN A 251 20.99 -10.06 -0.71
N ALA A 252 19.71 -9.96 -1.09
CA ALA A 252 19.12 -8.72 -1.60
C ALA A 252 19.05 -7.61 -0.55
N LEU A 253 18.83 -7.96 0.74
CA LEU A 253 18.66 -6.97 1.81
C LEU A 253 19.99 -6.61 2.51
N ALA A 254 21.05 -7.41 2.36
CA ALA A 254 22.38 -7.09 2.85
C ALA A 254 23.18 -6.20 1.88
N ALA A 255 22.92 -6.32 0.58
CA ALA A 255 23.60 -5.54 -0.43
C ALA A 255 23.22 -4.06 -0.33
N ARG A 256 24.19 -3.16 -0.55
CA ARG A 256 23.87 -1.77 -0.89
C ARG A 256 23.11 -1.80 -2.21
N SER A 257 22.17 -0.85 -2.40
CA SER A 257 21.41 -0.73 -3.65
C SER A 257 22.35 -0.80 -4.86
N ASN A 258 22.01 -1.64 -5.84
CA ASN A 258 22.72 -1.73 -7.12
C ASN A 258 22.59 -0.46 -7.99
N LEU A 259 21.78 0.50 -7.54
CA LEU A 259 21.66 1.81 -8.15
C LEU A 259 22.90 2.65 -7.74
N ALA A 260 24.02 2.40 -8.38
CA ALA A 260 25.19 3.24 -8.23
C ALA A 260 24.99 4.60 -8.93
N ASP A 261 25.60 5.64 -8.41
CA ASP A 261 25.74 6.90 -9.13
C ASP A 261 26.80 6.66 -10.23
N ILE A 262 26.34 6.39 -11.45
CA ILE A 262 27.22 6.20 -12.59
C ILE A 262 27.65 7.59 -13.06
N VAL A 263 28.84 7.98 -12.68
CA VAL A 263 29.50 9.21 -13.16
C VAL A 263 30.44 8.79 -14.29
N LEU A 264 29.98 8.95 -15.55
CA LEU A 264 30.81 8.68 -16.74
C LEU A 264 31.70 9.88 -17.09
N ALA A 265 31.24 11.10 -16.73
CA ALA A 265 31.99 12.34 -16.95
C ALA A 265 31.84 13.24 -15.72
N PRO A 266 32.71 13.13 -14.70
CA PRO A 266 32.56 13.85 -13.44
C PRO A 266 32.66 15.38 -13.60
N GLU A 267 33.25 15.87 -14.69
CA GLU A 267 33.48 17.29 -14.93
C GLU A 267 32.33 17.99 -15.67
N LEU A 268 31.36 17.23 -16.22
CA LEU A 268 30.25 17.79 -17.00
C LEU A 268 29.38 18.82 -16.22
N PRO A 269 29.06 18.59 -14.93
CA PRO A 269 28.27 19.54 -14.16
C PRO A 269 28.94 20.89 -13.92
N ALA A 270 30.27 20.93 -13.95
CA ALA A 270 31.03 22.16 -13.75
C ALA A 270 31.08 23.07 -15.00
N LEU A 271 30.72 22.53 -16.14
CA LEU A 271 30.77 23.25 -17.44
C LEU A 271 29.42 23.87 -17.85
N LEU A 272 28.34 23.59 -17.14
CA LEU A 272 27.02 24.15 -17.42
C LEU A 272 26.75 25.31 -16.45
N PRO A 273 26.62 26.56 -16.93
CA PRO A 273 26.14 27.66 -16.12
C PRO A 273 24.71 27.36 -15.67
N LEU A 274 24.45 27.53 -14.39
CA LEU A 274 23.12 27.45 -13.79
C LEU A 274 22.22 28.58 -14.31
#